data_2dd67cc07d9793cb4b0f2e1b2692910c
#
_entry.id   2dd67cc07d9793cb4b0f2e1b2692910c
#
_cell.length_a   1.000
_cell.length_b   1.000
_cell.length_c   1.000
_cell.angle_alpha   90.00
_cell.angle_beta   90.00
_cell.angle_gamma   90.00
#
_symmetry.space_group_name_H-M   'P 1'
#
loop_
_entity.id
_entity.type
_entity.pdbx_description
1 polymer ?
#
loop_
_entity_poly.entity_id
_entity_poly.type
_entity_poly.pdbx_seq_one_letter_code
_entity_poly.pdbx_strand_id
1 'polypeptide(L)'
;MPKAQIIVRPAQAGDIPALKQVLQGTFEGTWLPHVTEASAKRYVETDIGGRYVEESWPQFTVAEIDGDVAGMIHWRGDFIEAVHVRASHQGQGIGHRLLSHAEQAIRTAGFPQARLETDTFNERARNVYKAVGYVEKDRYPDDEWDSGFTTVLLVKQLG
;
A
#
# COMPACT_ATOMS: atom_id res chain seq x y z
N MET A 1 8.92 19.44 -21.64
CA MET A 1 8.67 17.99 -21.59
C MET A 1 7.34 17.73 -20.93
N PRO A 2 6.43 17.01 -21.56
CA PRO A 2 5.19 16.64 -20.91
C PRO A 2 5.50 15.70 -19.73
N LYS A 3 4.73 15.82 -18.66
CA LYS A 3 4.81 14.88 -17.55
C LYS A 3 4.41 13.49 -18.04
N ALA A 4 5.10 12.45 -17.55
CA ALA A 4 4.69 11.08 -17.81
C ALA A 4 3.26 10.89 -17.33
N GLN A 5 2.43 10.24 -18.14
CA GLN A 5 1.05 10.00 -17.81
C GLN A 5 0.91 8.82 -16.86
N ILE A 6 0.19 9.02 -15.76
CA ILE A 6 -0.13 7.95 -14.82
C ILE A 6 -1.40 7.26 -15.30
N ILE A 7 -1.32 5.97 -15.58
CA ILE A 7 -2.47 5.15 -15.97
C ILE A 7 -2.83 4.25 -14.79
N VAL A 8 -4.07 4.38 -14.32
CA VAL A 8 -4.59 3.52 -13.23
C VAL A 8 -5.47 2.47 -13.88
N ARG A 9 -5.16 1.21 -13.65
CA ARG A 9 -5.85 0.07 -14.27
C ARG A 9 -5.85 -1.16 -13.38
N PRO A 10 -6.75 -2.13 -13.60
CA PRO A 10 -6.68 -3.41 -12.89
C PRO A 10 -5.36 -4.14 -13.18
N ALA A 11 -4.87 -4.88 -12.20
CA ALA A 11 -3.69 -5.71 -12.39
C ALA A 11 -3.98 -6.86 -13.35
N GLN A 12 -2.94 -7.30 -14.05
CA GLN A 12 -2.98 -8.44 -14.98
C GLN A 12 -1.94 -9.47 -14.53
N ALA A 13 -2.08 -10.71 -14.98
CA ALA A 13 -1.15 -11.77 -14.60
C ALA A 13 0.30 -11.42 -14.96
N GLY A 14 0.52 -10.73 -16.06
CA GLY A 14 1.85 -10.28 -16.48
C GLY A 14 2.49 -9.26 -15.55
N ASP A 15 1.72 -8.65 -14.63
CA ASP A 15 2.24 -7.69 -13.66
C ASP A 15 2.86 -8.37 -12.43
N ILE A 16 2.67 -9.67 -12.25
CA ILE A 16 3.11 -10.38 -11.04
C ILE A 16 4.59 -10.12 -10.71
N PRO A 17 5.54 -10.27 -11.66
CA PRO A 17 6.94 -10.02 -11.33
C PRO A 17 7.21 -8.58 -10.87
N ALA A 18 6.59 -7.59 -11.53
CA ALA A 18 6.75 -6.19 -11.16
C ALA A 18 6.13 -5.89 -9.79
N LEU A 19 4.97 -6.48 -9.50
CA LEU A 19 4.31 -6.33 -8.20
C LEU A 19 5.16 -6.90 -7.07
N LYS A 20 5.77 -8.06 -7.27
CA LYS A 20 6.69 -8.63 -6.29
C LYS A 20 7.88 -7.71 -6.04
N GLN A 21 8.42 -7.07 -7.08
CA GLN A 21 9.50 -6.09 -6.93
C GLN A 21 9.07 -4.87 -6.15
N VAL A 22 7.85 -4.37 -6.37
CA VAL A 22 7.32 -3.22 -5.62
C VAL A 22 7.24 -3.53 -4.13
N LEU A 23 6.72 -4.70 -3.76
CA LEU A 23 6.61 -5.09 -2.35
C LEU A 23 7.98 -5.37 -1.73
N GLN A 24 8.89 -5.98 -2.48
CA GLN A 24 10.26 -6.22 -2.01
C GLN A 24 10.97 -4.89 -1.72
N GLY A 25 10.80 -3.90 -2.58
CA GLY A 25 11.36 -2.57 -2.39
C GLY A 25 10.82 -1.89 -1.14
N THR A 26 9.53 -2.03 -0.86
CA THR A 26 8.93 -1.50 0.37
C THR A 26 9.49 -2.20 1.60
N PHE A 27 9.60 -3.53 1.56
CA PHE A 27 10.18 -4.29 2.68
C PHE A 27 11.61 -3.81 2.98
N GLU A 28 12.46 -3.75 1.96
CA GLU A 28 13.87 -3.35 2.13
C GLU A 28 14.03 -1.91 2.59
N GLY A 29 13.25 -1.00 2.01
CA GLY A 29 13.40 0.44 2.25
C GLY A 29 12.65 0.95 3.48
N THR A 30 11.52 0.33 3.83
CA THR A 30 10.64 0.84 4.88
C THR A 30 10.69 -0.01 6.14
N TRP A 31 10.55 -1.32 6.02
CA TRP A 31 10.41 -2.21 7.19
C TRP A 31 11.73 -2.79 7.67
N LEU A 32 12.59 -3.22 6.78
CA LEU A 32 13.84 -3.89 7.13
C LEU A 32 14.70 -3.12 8.15
N PRO A 33 14.83 -1.78 8.04
CA PRO A 33 15.61 -1.02 9.03
C PRO A 33 15.05 -1.05 10.45
N HIS A 34 13.79 -1.45 10.63
CA HIS A 34 13.08 -1.38 11.91
C HIS A 34 12.72 -2.73 12.50
N VAL A 35 12.73 -3.81 11.69
CA VAL A 35 12.38 -5.16 12.18
C VAL A 35 13.56 -5.81 12.89
N THR A 36 13.26 -6.78 13.77
CA THR A 36 14.29 -7.63 14.35
C THR A 36 14.87 -8.55 13.27
N GLU A 37 16.10 -9.03 13.48
CA GLU A 37 16.74 -9.96 12.58
C GLU A 37 15.89 -11.23 12.38
N ALA A 38 15.30 -11.74 13.46
CA ALA A 38 14.42 -12.93 13.41
C ALA A 38 13.18 -12.68 12.57
N SER A 39 12.55 -11.51 12.70
CA SER A 39 11.36 -11.15 11.91
C SER A 39 11.70 -10.95 10.44
N ALA A 40 12.84 -10.32 10.15
CA ALA A 40 13.30 -10.15 8.78
C ALA A 40 13.56 -11.49 8.10
N LYS A 41 14.22 -12.42 8.81
CA LYS A 41 14.48 -13.77 8.31
C LYS A 41 13.18 -14.52 8.03
N ARG A 42 12.22 -14.45 8.95
CA ARG A 42 10.91 -15.10 8.79
C ARG A 42 10.16 -14.55 7.57
N TYR A 43 10.19 -13.23 7.36
CA TYR A 43 9.56 -12.60 6.20
C TYR A 43 10.12 -13.16 4.89
N VAL A 44 11.44 -13.24 4.79
CA VAL A 44 12.11 -13.74 3.59
C VAL A 44 11.88 -15.24 3.38
N GLU A 45 12.04 -16.04 4.42
CA GLU A 45 11.90 -17.51 4.35
C GLU A 45 10.48 -17.95 4.02
N THR A 46 9.46 -17.23 4.52
CA THR A 46 8.05 -17.57 4.25
C THR A 46 7.52 -16.85 3.02
N ASP A 47 8.33 -16.00 2.38
CA ASP A 47 7.98 -15.24 1.18
C ASP A 47 6.63 -14.53 1.32
N ILE A 48 6.44 -13.82 2.42
CA ILE A 48 5.16 -13.17 2.75
C ILE A 48 4.71 -12.25 1.63
N GLY A 49 5.60 -11.37 1.13
CA GLY A 49 5.26 -10.42 0.07
C GLY A 49 4.91 -11.09 -1.25
N GLY A 50 5.72 -12.07 -1.67
CA GLY A 50 5.49 -12.77 -2.93
C GLY A 50 4.21 -13.60 -2.90
N ARG A 51 3.94 -14.28 -1.79
CA ARG A 51 2.71 -15.06 -1.60
C ARG A 51 1.49 -14.17 -1.61
N TYR A 52 1.55 -13.02 -0.97
CA TYR A 52 0.47 -12.05 -0.98
C TYR A 52 0.14 -11.62 -2.42
N VAL A 53 1.15 -11.31 -3.23
CA VAL A 53 0.94 -10.95 -4.64
C VAL A 53 0.27 -12.10 -5.39
N GLU A 54 0.80 -13.32 -5.28
CA GLU A 54 0.26 -14.46 -6.01
C GLU A 54 -1.18 -14.80 -5.64
N GLU A 55 -1.53 -14.64 -4.36
CA GLU A 55 -2.86 -14.96 -3.87
C GLU A 55 -3.89 -13.85 -4.15
N SER A 56 -3.47 -12.60 -4.24
CA SER A 56 -4.38 -11.45 -4.23
C SER A 56 -4.31 -10.52 -5.44
N TRP A 57 -3.36 -10.73 -6.37
CA TRP A 57 -3.17 -9.82 -7.51
C TRP A 57 -4.44 -9.56 -8.33
N PRO A 58 -5.40 -10.50 -8.48
CA PRO A 58 -6.61 -10.20 -9.25
C PRO A 58 -7.45 -9.05 -8.68
N GLN A 59 -7.31 -8.75 -7.39
CA GLN A 59 -8.00 -7.65 -6.73
C GLN A 59 -7.18 -6.36 -6.69
N PHE A 60 -5.94 -6.37 -7.21
CA PHE A 60 -5.08 -5.19 -7.20
C PHE A 60 -5.46 -4.23 -8.32
N THR A 61 -5.28 -2.94 -8.05
CA THR A 61 -5.27 -1.88 -9.05
C THR A 61 -3.84 -1.34 -9.09
N VAL A 62 -3.31 -1.14 -10.28
CA VAL A 62 -1.92 -0.69 -10.47
C VAL A 62 -1.89 0.69 -11.09
N ALA A 63 -0.82 1.43 -10.81
CA ALA A 63 -0.46 2.66 -11.49
C ALA A 63 0.72 2.37 -12.41
N GLU A 64 0.56 2.67 -13.69
CA GLU A 64 1.56 2.43 -14.72
C GLU A 64 2.09 3.76 -15.23
N ILE A 65 3.41 3.85 -15.38
CA ILE A 65 4.09 4.99 -16.00
C ILE A 65 5.03 4.46 -17.07
N ASP A 66 4.87 4.91 -18.31
CA ASP A 66 5.72 4.52 -19.44
C ASP A 66 5.82 2.99 -19.60
N GLY A 67 4.70 2.29 -19.36
CA GLY A 67 4.65 0.83 -19.48
C GLY A 67 5.10 0.07 -18.24
N ASP A 68 5.63 0.75 -17.22
CA ASP A 68 6.13 0.12 -16.01
C ASP A 68 5.15 0.27 -14.84
N VAL A 69 4.96 -0.79 -14.07
CA VAL A 69 4.16 -0.73 -12.84
C VAL A 69 4.95 0.06 -11.80
N ALA A 70 4.44 1.23 -11.45
CA ALA A 70 5.07 2.14 -10.48
C ALA A 70 4.48 2.01 -9.07
N GLY A 71 3.28 1.48 -8.95
CA GLY A 71 2.62 1.31 -7.66
C GLY A 71 1.38 0.45 -7.75
N MET A 72 0.80 0.13 -6.59
CA MET A 72 -0.41 -0.68 -6.51
C MET A 72 -1.24 -0.31 -5.30
N ILE A 73 -2.53 -0.65 -5.35
CA ILE A 73 -3.44 -0.54 -4.22
C ILE A 73 -4.39 -1.74 -4.20
N HIS A 74 -4.73 -2.18 -3.01
CA HIS A 74 -5.67 -3.28 -2.78
C HIS A 74 -6.61 -2.88 -1.65
N TRP A 75 -7.92 -3.04 -1.85
CA TRP A 75 -8.91 -2.76 -0.82
C TRP A 75 -9.99 -3.82 -0.83
N ARG A 76 -10.65 -4.00 0.32
CA ARG A 76 -11.82 -4.86 0.48
C ARG A 76 -12.84 -4.14 1.36
N GLY A 77 -14.09 -4.03 0.90
CA GLY A 77 -15.09 -3.25 1.62
C GLY A 77 -14.64 -1.80 1.75
N ASP A 78 -14.55 -1.31 2.96
CA ASP A 78 -14.06 0.04 3.26
C ASP A 78 -12.59 0.07 3.68
N PHE A 79 -11.90 -1.09 3.68
CA PHE A 79 -10.54 -1.21 4.21
C PHE A 79 -9.51 -1.31 3.08
N ILE A 80 -8.55 -0.40 3.10
CA ILE A 80 -7.42 -0.41 2.17
C ILE A 80 -6.34 -1.32 2.77
N GLU A 81 -6.17 -2.48 2.16
CA GLU A 81 -5.25 -3.53 2.63
C GLU A 81 -3.79 -3.17 2.39
N ALA A 82 -3.50 -2.54 1.27
CA ALA A 82 -2.13 -2.20 0.88
C ALA A 82 -2.13 -1.08 -0.14
N VAL A 83 -1.14 -0.20 -0.03
CA VAL A 83 -0.80 0.80 -1.04
C VAL A 83 0.71 0.95 -1.04
N HIS A 84 1.35 0.73 -2.20
CA HIS A 84 2.80 0.79 -2.33
C HIS A 84 3.16 1.55 -3.60
N VAL A 85 4.21 2.36 -3.52
CA VAL A 85 4.77 3.08 -4.67
C VAL A 85 6.28 2.80 -4.70
N ARG A 86 6.81 2.47 -5.89
CA ARG A 86 8.25 2.27 -6.06
C ARG A 86 9.01 3.50 -5.57
N ALA A 87 10.13 3.27 -4.89
CA ALA A 87 10.98 4.35 -4.39
C ALA A 87 11.40 5.33 -5.50
N SER A 88 11.70 4.80 -6.70
CA SER A 88 12.09 5.58 -7.87
C SER A 88 10.98 6.50 -8.40
N HIS A 89 9.73 6.28 -8.01
CA HIS A 89 8.57 7.00 -8.51
C HIS A 89 7.83 7.78 -7.41
N GLN A 90 8.37 7.84 -6.20
CA GLN A 90 7.77 8.60 -5.11
C GLN A 90 7.88 10.11 -5.38
N GLY A 91 6.94 10.88 -4.83
CA GLY A 91 6.90 12.32 -5.02
C GLY A 91 6.25 12.78 -6.32
N GLN A 92 5.63 11.88 -7.08
CA GLN A 92 4.98 12.19 -8.36
C GLN A 92 3.45 12.12 -8.31
N GLY A 93 2.88 11.95 -7.12
CA GLY A 93 1.42 11.90 -6.93
C GLY A 93 0.78 10.55 -7.20
N ILE A 94 1.56 9.48 -7.37
CA ILE A 94 1.05 8.14 -7.66
C ILE A 94 0.21 7.60 -6.49
N GLY A 95 0.74 7.69 -5.27
CA GLY A 95 0.02 7.25 -4.07
C GLY A 95 -1.31 7.98 -3.91
N HIS A 96 -1.32 9.28 -4.14
CA HIS A 96 -2.52 10.09 -4.10
C HIS A 96 -3.55 9.65 -5.15
N ARG A 97 -3.10 9.35 -6.37
CA ARG A 97 -3.97 8.86 -7.45
C ARG A 97 -4.57 7.50 -7.10
N LEU A 98 -3.77 6.59 -6.54
CA LEU A 98 -4.24 5.27 -6.13
C LEU A 98 -5.26 5.38 -4.99
N LEU A 99 -4.96 6.19 -3.97
CA LEU A 99 -5.89 6.42 -2.86
C LEU A 99 -7.22 7.00 -3.34
N SER A 100 -7.17 8.03 -4.19
CA SER A 100 -8.39 8.64 -4.74
C SER A 100 -9.22 7.63 -5.52
N HIS A 101 -8.58 6.77 -6.29
CA HIS A 101 -9.26 5.72 -7.05
C HIS A 101 -9.99 4.74 -6.12
N ALA A 102 -9.30 4.26 -5.08
CA ALA A 102 -9.90 3.34 -4.11
C ALA A 102 -11.03 4.01 -3.33
N GLU A 103 -10.84 5.25 -2.87
CA GLU A 103 -11.85 6.00 -2.14
C GLU A 103 -13.11 6.20 -2.98
N GLN A 104 -12.96 6.48 -4.26
CA GLN A 104 -14.10 6.61 -5.17
C GLN A 104 -14.87 5.29 -5.30
N ALA A 105 -14.15 4.17 -5.44
CA ALA A 105 -14.77 2.85 -5.52
C ALA A 105 -15.48 2.47 -4.21
N ILE A 106 -14.85 2.76 -3.07
CA ILE A 106 -15.41 2.48 -1.75
C ILE A 106 -16.70 3.29 -1.54
N ARG A 107 -16.67 4.58 -1.91
CA ARG A 107 -17.86 5.44 -1.84
C ARG A 107 -18.98 4.92 -2.73
N THR A 108 -18.66 4.57 -3.96
CA THR A 108 -19.63 4.05 -4.93
C THR A 108 -20.28 2.75 -4.45
N ALA A 109 -19.53 1.94 -3.68
CA ALA A 109 -20.05 0.70 -3.09
C ALA A 109 -20.97 0.97 -1.87
N GLY A 110 -21.09 2.22 -1.42
CA GLY A 110 -22.03 2.62 -0.36
C GLY A 110 -21.41 2.77 1.02
N PHE A 111 -20.09 2.71 1.14
CA PHE A 111 -19.42 2.89 2.44
C PHE A 111 -19.21 4.37 2.74
N PRO A 112 -19.48 4.81 3.99
CA PRO A 112 -19.34 6.23 4.37
C PRO A 112 -17.89 6.63 4.67
N GLN A 113 -16.98 5.67 4.80
CA GLN A 113 -15.59 5.93 5.19
C GLN A 113 -14.63 4.97 4.50
N ALA A 114 -13.36 5.36 4.47
CA ALA A 114 -12.25 4.48 4.12
C ALA A 114 -11.35 4.32 5.35
N ARG A 115 -10.79 3.13 5.54
CA ARG A 115 -9.90 2.80 6.65
C ARG A 115 -8.62 2.20 6.11
N LEU A 116 -7.51 2.50 6.76
CA LEU A 116 -6.23 1.87 6.45
C LEU A 116 -5.36 1.80 7.70
N GLU A 117 -4.31 0.99 7.61
CA GLU A 117 -3.35 0.83 8.68
C GLU A 117 -1.94 1.15 8.18
N THR A 118 -1.10 1.67 9.09
CA THR A 118 0.33 1.82 8.87
C THR A 118 1.04 1.63 10.20
N ASP A 119 2.36 1.67 10.19
CA ASP A 119 3.16 1.47 11.40
C ASP A 119 3.50 2.81 12.06
N THR A 120 3.61 2.83 13.39
CA THR A 120 3.89 4.07 14.13
C THR A 120 5.21 4.71 13.73
N PHE A 121 6.22 3.93 13.33
CA PHE A 121 7.51 4.46 12.90
C PHE A 121 7.46 5.11 11.51
N ASN A 122 6.45 4.79 10.71
CA ASN A 122 6.37 5.26 9.31
C ASN A 122 5.78 6.67 9.25
N GLU A 123 6.54 7.65 9.70
CA GLU A 123 6.10 9.05 9.75
C GLU A 123 5.73 9.59 8.38
N ARG A 124 6.47 9.20 7.35
CA ARG A 124 6.20 9.64 5.98
C ARG A 124 4.80 9.24 5.53
N ALA A 125 4.44 7.97 5.69
CA ALA A 125 3.12 7.47 5.32
C ALA A 125 2.03 8.14 6.16
N ARG A 126 2.25 8.24 7.48
CA ARG A 126 1.30 8.88 8.39
C ARG A 126 1.00 10.32 7.97
N ASN A 127 2.05 11.08 7.62
CA ASN A 127 1.90 12.46 7.18
C ASN A 127 1.17 12.55 5.82
N VAL A 128 1.46 11.66 4.89
CA VAL A 128 0.77 11.60 3.60
C VAL A 128 -0.72 11.36 3.81
N TYR A 129 -1.08 10.37 4.64
CA TYR A 129 -2.48 10.05 4.90
C TYR A 129 -3.22 11.19 5.60
N LYS A 130 -2.59 11.82 6.61
CA LYS A 130 -3.18 12.98 7.28
C LYS A 130 -3.41 14.15 6.33
N ALA A 131 -2.47 14.38 5.43
CA ALA A 131 -2.59 15.47 4.46
C ALA A 131 -3.77 15.30 3.51
N VAL A 132 -4.20 14.06 3.25
CA VAL A 132 -5.35 13.77 2.39
C VAL A 132 -6.63 13.45 3.16
N GLY A 133 -6.64 13.71 4.46
CA GLY A 133 -7.87 13.69 5.26
C GLY A 133 -8.06 12.53 6.21
N TYR A 134 -7.08 11.65 6.35
CA TYR A 134 -7.17 10.55 7.32
C TYR A 134 -6.84 11.03 8.71
N VAL A 135 -7.55 10.48 9.71
CA VAL A 135 -7.35 10.78 11.12
C VAL A 135 -6.97 9.50 11.85
N GLU A 136 -5.95 9.56 12.69
CA GLU A 136 -5.55 8.42 13.52
C GLU A 136 -6.62 8.17 14.58
N LYS A 137 -7.13 6.92 14.64
CA LYS A 137 -8.23 6.53 15.52
C LYS A 137 -7.84 5.51 16.57
N ASP A 138 -6.84 4.67 16.33
CA ASP A 138 -6.48 3.60 17.23
C ASP A 138 -5.04 3.16 16.99
N ARG A 139 -4.49 2.43 17.97
CA ARG A 139 -3.15 1.79 17.88
C ARG A 139 -3.24 0.43 18.55
N TYR A 140 -2.58 -0.55 17.95
CA TYR A 140 -2.54 -1.91 18.48
C TYR A 140 -1.30 -2.65 17.96
N PRO A 141 -0.88 -3.76 18.62
CA PRO A 141 0.23 -4.55 18.11
C PRO A 141 -0.08 -5.12 16.74
N ASP A 142 0.94 -5.20 15.87
CA ASP A 142 0.80 -5.81 14.56
C ASP A 142 0.84 -7.33 14.71
N ASP A 143 -0.25 -8.00 14.38
CA ASP A 143 -0.40 -9.45 14.46
C ASP A 143 -0.25 -10.17 13.12
N GLU A 144 -0.14 -9.43 12.00
CA GLU A 144 -0.16 -10.05 10.68
C GLU A 144 1.03 -10.97 10.41
N TRP A 145 2.25 -10.54 10.80
CA TRP A 145 3.45 -11.34 10.56
C TRP A 145 4.43 -11.28 11.71
N ASP A 146 3.94 -10.94 12.90
CA ASP A 146 4.69 -10.92 14.14
C ASP A 146 5.96 -10.05 14.00
N SER A 147 5.78 -8.86 13.42
CA SER A 147 6.88 -7.93 13.16
C SER A 147 7.44 -7.28 14.42
N GLY A 148 6.66 -7.22 15.49
CA GLY A 148 6.96 -6.45 16.69
C GLY A 148 6.56 -4.98 16.56
N PHE A 149 5.95 -4.59 15.45
CA PHE A 149 5.51 -3.22 15.22
C PHE A 149 4.21 -2.89 15.96
N THR A 150 3.98 -1.59 16.15
CA THR A 150 2.68 -1.08 16.58
C THR A 150 1.99 -0.47 15.37
N THR A 151 0.76 -0.90 15.13
CA THR A 151 -0.07 -0.46 14.02
C THR A 151 -0.91 0.74 14.41
N VAL A 152 -1.07 1.68 13.49
CA VAL A 152 -1.98 2.83 13.62
C VAL A 152 -3.12 2.64 12.63
N LEU A 153 -4.35 2.72 13.14
CA LEU A 153 -5.56 2.74 12.31
C LEU A 153 -5.89 4.20 11.96
N LEU A 154 -6.03 4.48 10.67
CA LEU A 154 -6.45 5.78 10.17
C LEU A 154 -7.76 5.65 9.42
N VAL A 155 -8.64 6.65 9.58
CA VAL A 155 -9.99 6.67 9.00
C VAL A 155 -10.23 8.00 8.32
N LYS A 156 -10.84 7.95 7.14
CA LYS A 156 -11.27 9.14 6.39
C LYS A 156 -12.76 9.04 6.10
N GLN A 157 -13.50 10.09 6.42
CA GLN A 157 -14.91 10.19 6.05
C GLN A 157 -15.01 10.56 4.58
N LEU A 158 -15.86 9.86 3.85
CA LEU A 158 -15.99 10.04 2.39
C LEU A 158 -17.17 10.95 1.99
N GLY A 159 -17.93 11.37 2.97
CA GLY A 159 -19.06 12.28 2.77
C GLY A 159 -20.34 11.54 2.47
#